data_51d47a771ba1cccefa954f83b0691dd9
#
_entry.id   51d47a771ba1cccefa954f83b0691dd9
#
_cell.length_a   1.000
_cell.length_b   1.000
_cell.length_c   1.000
_cell.angle_alpha   90.00
_cell.angle_beta   90.00
_cell.angle_gamma   90.00
#
_symmetry.space_group_name_H-M   'P 1'
#
loop_
_entity.id
_entity.type
_entity.pdbx_description
1 polymer ?
#
loop_
_entity_poly.entity_id
_entity_poly.type
_entity_poly.pdbx_seq_one_letter_code
_entity_poly.pdbx_strand_id
1 'polypeptide(L)'
;MYYISFMKKLILYVILFNLIYVYPVKSEDVSPEPTTWNTRLKDAIFDEQDVLLDGSEIMNMESPYRALDAAIVPITIKFKIDQKDKQFIKKVMLIVDENPSPIVGNFNFSPKSGNASLTTRIRIDKYTYVRAIAETNDKKKYMVASFVKAAGGCSAPSLADTDAVMARLGRMKMKFIKTDS
;
A
#
# COMPACT_ATOMS: atom_id res chain seq x y z
N MET A 1 -0.92 -63.45 24.40
CA MET A 1 -0.84 -63.04 22.97
C MET A 1 -1.98 -62.10 22.57
N TYR A 2 -3.18 -62.22 23.05
CA TYR A 2 -4.34 -61.34 22.75
C TYR A 2 -4.20 -59.91 23.26
N TYR A 3 -3.58 -59.70 24.43
CA TYR A 3 -3.45 -58.38 25.06
C TYR A 3 -2.55 -57.40 24.25
N ILE A 4 -1.46 -57.90 23.67
CA ILE A 4 -0.54 -57.12 22.83
C ILE A 4 -1.21 -56.68 21.52
N SER A 5 -2.07 -57.53 20.93
CA SER A 5 -2.80 -57.21 19.72
C SER A 5 -3.87 -56.13 19.97
N PHE A 6 -4.56 -56.18 21.14
CA PHE A 6 -5.51 -55.20 21.54
C PHE A 6 -4.90 -53.82 21.79
N MET A 7 -3.77 -53.77 22.51
CA MET A 7 -3.03 -52.50 22.72
C MET A 7 -2.54 -51.85 21.41
N LYS A 8 -2.04 -52.64 20.48
CA LYS A 8 -1.63 -52.12 19.16
C LYS A 8 -2.78 -51.48 18.39
N LYS A 9 -3.95 -52.11 18.42
CA LYS A 9 -5.15 -51.56 17.78
C LYS A 9 -5.63 -50.29 18.48
N LEU A 10 -5.58 -50.23 19.80
CA LEU A 10 -5.97 -49.04 20.58
C LEU A 10 -5.04 -47.85 20.28
N ILE A 11 -3.74 -48.09 20.25
CA ILE A 11 -2.74 -47.04 19.89
C ILE A 11 -2.96 -46.56 18.47
N LEU A 12 -3.26 -47.46 17.52
CA LEU A 12 -3.54 -47.08 16.13
C LEU A 12 -4.79 -46.19 16.02
N TYR A 13 -5.86 -46.52 16.78
CA TYR A 13 -7.06 -45.69 16.82
C TYR A 13 -6.85 -44.31 17.44
N VAL A 14 -6.01 -44.20 18.49
CA VAL A 14 -5.66 -42.91 19.12
C VAL A 14 -4.84 -42.05 18.17
N ILE A 15 -3.92 -42.64 17.40
CA ILE A 15 -3.11 -41.93 16.40
C ILE A 15 -4.01 -41.47 15.24
N LEU A 16 -4.92 -42.34 14.74
CA LEU A 16 -5.88 -41.99 13.69
C LEU A 16 -6.84 -40.86 14.12
N PHE A 17 -7.29 -40.90 15.38
CA PHE A 17 -8.19 -39.88 15.93
C PHE A 17 -7.53 -38.50 16.02
N ASN A 18 -6.23 -38.43 16.36
CA ASN A 18 -5.47 -37.18 16.38
C ASN A 18 -5.19 -36.62 14.97
N LEU A 19 -5.12 -37.44 13.92
CA LEU A 19 -4.94 -37.01 12.54
C LEU A 19 -6.19 -36.35 11.93
N ILE A 20 -7.38 -36.61 12.47
CA ILE A 20 -8.66 -36.07 11.97
C ILE A 20 -8.90 -34.63 12.47
N TYR A 21 -8.24 -34.19 13.55
CA TYR A 21 -8.42 -32.86 14.14
C TYR A 21 -7.36 -31.83 13.74
N VAL A 22 -6.72 -31.98 12.57
CA VAL A 22 -5.95 -30.88 11.99
C VAL A 22 -6.95 -29.89 11.38
N TYR A 23 -7.47 -29.00 12.20
CA TYR A 23 -8.20 -27.84 11.71
C TYR A 23 -7.24 -26.98 10.90
N PRO A 24 -7.58 -26.61 9.64
CA PRO A 24 -6.82 -25.60 8.94
C PRO A 24 -6.97 -24.29 9.72
N VAL A 25 -5.94 -23.87 10.43
CA VAL A 25 -5.87 -22.52 10.98
C VAL A 25 -5.81 -21.58 9.80
N LYS A 26 -6.96 -21.06 9.41
CA LYS A 26 -7.05 -19.95 8.48
C LYS A 26 -6.51 -18.72 9.21
N SER A 27 -5.25 -18.40 8.96
CA SER A 27 -4.71 -17.11 9.38
C SER A 27 -5.47 -16.04 8.59
N GLU A 28 -6.47 -15.43 9.19
CA GLU A 28 -7.00 -14.18 8.68
C GLU A 28 -5.92 -13.13 8.87
N ASP A 29 -5.39 -12.64 7.75
CA ASP A 29 -4.50 -11.48 7.73
C ASP A 29 -5.34 -10.22 8.03
N VAL A 30 -5.75 -10.08 9.28
CA VAL A 30 -6.48 -8.89 9.75
C VAL A 30 -5.52 -7.71 9.76
N SER A 31 -5.82 -6.70 8.98
CA SER A 31 -5.12 -5.44 9.04
C SER A 31 -5.41 -4.76 10.38
N PRO A 32 -4.41 -4.22 11.10
CA PRO A 32 -4.62 -3.57 12.38
C PRO A 32 -5.44 -2.30 12.21
N GLU A 33 -6.03 -1.82 13.32
CA GLU A 33 -6.73 -0.54 13.34
C GLU A 33 -5.78 0.63 12.98
N PRO A 34 -6.21 1.59 12.15
CA PRO A 34 -5.38 2.71 11.69
C PRO A 34 -5.26 3.79 12.77
N THR A 35 -4.68 3.44 13.92
CA THR A 35 -4.63 4.28 15.12
C THR A 35 -3.94 5.61 14.87
N THR A 36 -2.74 5.59 14.26
CA THR A 36 -1.96 6.81 13.98
C THR A 36 -2.70 7.79 13.09
N TRP A 37 -3.40 7.29 12.09
CA TRP A 37 -4.24 8.12 11.24
C TRP A 37 -5.37 8.79 12.03
N ASN A 38 -6.14 8.01 12.79
CA ASN A 38 -7.33 8.48 13.48
C ASN A 38 -7.03 9.42 14.64
N THR A 39 -5.87 9.25 15.31
CA THR A 39 -5.54 10.03 16.53
C THR A 39 -4.63 11.23 16.26
N ARG A 40 -3.96 11.28 15.13
CA ARG A 40 -2.93 12.29 14.89
C ARG A 40 -2.89 12.86 13.48
N LEU A 41 -2.80 12.01 12.45
CA LEU A 41 -2.45 12.49 11.10
C LEU A 41 -3.60 13.19 10.42
N LYS A 42 -4.81 12.67 10.56
CA LYS A 42 -5.99 13.26 9.92
C LYS A 42 -6.15 14.73 10.30
N ASP A 43 -6.17 15.02 11.61
CA ASP A 43 -6.39 16.38 12.13
C ASP A 43 -5.17 17.29 11.96
N ALA A 44 -3.96 16.71 11.79
CA ALA A 44 -2.75 17.48 11.49
C ALA A 44 -2.61 17.89 10.00
N ILE A 45 -3.27 17.16 9.10
CA ILE A 45 -3.12 17.34 7.64
C ILE A 45 -4.37 18.03 7.05
N PHE A 46 -5.53 17.81 7.64
CA PHE A 46 -6.82 18.29 7.15
C PHE A 46 -7.54 19.12 8.19
N ASP A 47 -8.24 20.14 7.71
CA ASP A 47 -9.11 20.95 8.57
C ASP A 47 -10.40 20.18 8.93
N GLU A 48 -11.06 20.59 10.03
CA GLU A 48 -12.33 19.99 10.48
C GLU A 48 -13.44 20.02 9.40
N GLN A 49 -13.35 20.98 8.47
CA GLN A 49 -14.30 21.12 7.34
C GLN A 49 -13.99 20.18 6.17
N ASP A 50 -12.82 19.54 6.17
CA ASP A 50 -12.42 18.65 5.10
C ASP A 50 -13.10 17.28 5.22
N VAL A 51 -14.01 17.00 4.30
CA VAL A 51 -14.68 15.71 4.23
C VAL A 51 -13.88 14.79 3.30
N LEU A 52 -13.36 13.71 3.86
CA LEU A 52 -12.71 12.64 3.08
C LEU A 52 -13.76 11.61 2.68
N LEU A 53 -14.08 11.57 1.40
CA LEU A 53 -15.00 10.61 0.80
C LEU A 53 -14.30 9.29 0.50
N ASP A 54 -15.06 8.20 0.40
CA ASP A 54 -14.53 6.93 -0.13
C ASP A 54 -14.09 7.12 -1.59
N GLY A 55 -12.83 6.76 -1.86
CA GLY A 55 -12.21 6.90 -3.17
C GLY A 55 -12.34 5.67 -4.06
N SER A 56 -12.91 4.56 -3.60
CA SER A 56 -12.96 3.29 -4.33
C SER A 56 -13.65 3.39 -5.69
N GLU A 57 -14.64 4.28 -5.83
CA GLU A 57 -15.35 4.51 -7.08
C GLU A 57 -14.55 5.28 -8.13
N ILE A 58 -13.60 6.12 -7.69
CA ILE A 58 -12.86 7.01 -8.60
C ILE A 58 -11.40 6.61 -8.81
N MET A 59 -10.85 5.79 -7.92
CA MET A 59 -9.45 5.34 -8.02
C MET A 59 -9.25 3.94 -7.46
N ASN A 60 -8.19 3.29 -7.92
CA ASN A 60 -7.67 2.05 -7.38
C ASN A 60 -6.21 2.24 -7.01
N MET A 61 -5.81 1.74 -5.84
CA MET A 61 -4.42 1.72 -5.40
C MET A 61 -3.92 0.27 -5.29
N GLU A 62 -2.86 -0.03 -6.03
CA GLU A 62 -2.17 -1.30 -6.01
C GLU A 62 -0.91 -1.16 -5.15
N SER A 63 -0.78 -2.00 -4.15
CA SER A 63 0.39 -2.10 -3.27
C SER A 63 0.58 -3.55 -2.82
N PRO A 64 1.81 -4.02 -2.55
CA PRO A 64 2.01 -5.35 -2.00
C PRO A 64 1.54 -5.38 -0.54
N TYR A 65 0.82 -6.42 -0.14
CA TYR A 65 0.52 -6.65 1.27
C TYR A 65 1.78 -6.92 2.10
N ARG A 66 2.75 -7.67 1.52
CA ARG A 66 4.10 -7.87 2.06
C ARG A 66 5.13 -7.39 1.04
N ALA A 67 5.90 -6.38 1.41
CA ALA A 67 6.98 -5.91 0.56
C ALA A 67 8.24 -6.77 0.75
N LEU A 68 8.90 -7.10 -0.35
CA LEU A 68 10.19 -7.81 -0.32
C LEU A 68 11.32 -6.91 0.18
N ASP A 69 11.24 -5.61 -0.14
CA ASP A 69 12.19 -4.60 0.27
C ASP A 69 11.41 -3.34 0.71
N ALA A 70 11.57 -2.96 1.97
CA ALA A 70 10.91 -1.81 2.56
C ALA A 70 11.47 -0.46 2.06
N ALA A 71 12.64 -0.45 1.43
CA ALA A 71 13.25 0.75 0.87
C ALA A 71 12.68 1.12 -0.51
N ILE A 72 12.03 0.18 -1.22
CA ILE A 72 11.57 0.35 -2.60
C ILE A 72 10.19 -0.26 -2.86
N VAL A 73 9.25 -0.03 -1.97
CA VAL A 73 7.89 -0.57 -2.07
C VAL A 73 7.13 0.05 -3.24
N PRO A 74 6.69 -0.75 -4.23
CA PRO A 74 5.97 -0.24 -5.39
C PRO A 74 4.54 0.14 -5.02
N ILE A 75 4.10 1.32 -5.49
CA ILE A 75 2.72 1.80 -5.37
C ILE A 75 2.25 2.27 -6.75
N THR A 76 1.07 1.83 -7.15
CA THR A 76 0.41 2.31 -8.37
C THR A 76 -0.99 2.81 -8.04
N ILE A 77 -1.31 4.02 -8.47
CA ILE A 77 -2.63 4.63 -8.35
C ILE A 77 -3.18 4.84 -9.76
N LYS A 78 -4.33 4.25 -10.04
CA LYS A 78 -5.05 4.38 -11.31
C LYS A 78 -6.37 5.07 -11.06
N PHE A 79 -6.67 6.10 -11.82
CA PHE A 79 -7.93 6.81 -11.73
C PHE A 79 -8.92 6.31 -12.80
N LYS A 80 -10.19 6.26 -12.41
CA LYS A 80 -11.32 5.86 -13.25
C LYS A 80 -12.02 7.08 -13.89
N ILE A 81 -11.61 8.29 -13.52
CA ILE A 81 -12.11 9.56 -14.05
C ILE A 81 -11.20 10.01 -15.20
N ASP A 82 -11.77 10.39 -16.33
CA ASP A 82 -11.04 11.01 -17.44
C ASP A 82 -10.64 12.45 -17.09
N GLN A 83 -9.39 12.81 -17.38
CA GLN A 83 -8.90 14.19 -17.18
C GLN A 83 -9.53 15.23 -18.08
N LYS A 84 -10.32 14.82 -19.09
CA LYS A 84 -11.07 15.71 -19.97
C LYS A 84 -12.51 15.96 -19.50
N ASP A 85 -12.96 15.24 -18.46
CA ASP A 85 -14.30 15.39 -17.92
C ASP A 85 -14.49 16.72 -17.16
N LYS A 86 -15.73 17.05 -16.85
CA LYS A 86 -16.06 18.21 -16.01
C LYS A 86 -15.44 18.09 -14.62
N GLN A 87 -15.39 16.88 -14.08
CA GLN A 87 -14.67 16.55 -12.86
C GLN A 87 -13.40 15.79 -13.22
N PHE A 88 -12.24 16.28 -12.80
CA PHE A 88 -10.95 15.67 -13.05
C PHE A 88 -10.06 15.72 -11.79
N ILE A 89 -9.05 14.87 -11.76
CA ILE A 89 -8.07 14.82 -10.65
C ILE A 89 -7.13 16.00 -10.78
N LYS A 90 -7.08 16.85 -9.75
CA LYS A 90 -6.21 18.02 -9.67
C LYS A 90 -4.93 17.73 -8.89
N LYS A 91 -5.04 17.00 -7.79
CA LYS A 91 -3.91 16.72 -6.90
C LYS A 91 -4.06 15.33 -6.28
N VAL A 92 -2.94 14.67 -6.06
CA VAL A 92 -2.86 13.45 -5.26
C VAL A 92 -1.81 13.65 -4.18
N MET A 93 -2.19 13.39 -2.93
CA MET A 93 -1.30 13.32 -1.79
C MET A 93 -1.10 11.85 -1.42
N LEU A 94 0.16 11.43 -1.28
CA LEU A 94 0.51 10.08 -0.84
C LEU A 94 1.06 10.14 0.59
N ILE A 95 0.45 9.36 1.49
CA ILE A 95 0.76 9.35 2.93
C ILE A 95 1.12 7.92 3.34
N VAL A 96 2.11 7.80 4.23
CA VAL A 96 2.51 6.56 4.90
C VAL A 96 2.43 6.82 6.40
N ASP A 97 1.44 6.22 7.07
CA ASP A 97 1.04 6.62 8.44
C ASP A 97 2.21 6.54 9.45
N GLU A 98 3.04 5.50 9.37
CA GLU A 98 4.11 5.22 10.34
C GLU A 98 5.50 5.71 9.92
N ASN A 99 5.61 6.44 8.81
CA ASN A 99 6.89 7.04 8.44
C ASN A 99 7.21 8.24 9.32
N PRO A 100 8.51 8.52 9.60
CA PRO A 100 8.94 9.73 10.30
C PRO A 100 8.45 11.02 9.63
N SER A 101 8.39 11.03 8.28
CA SER A 101 7.74 12.05 7.46
C SER A 101 6.56 11.39 6.73
N PRO A 102 5.33 11.51 7.23
CA PRO A 102 4.19 10.77 6.69
C PRO A 102 3.81 11.17 5.27
N ILE A 103 3.87 12.45 4.92
CA ILE A 103 3.57 12.91 3.55
C ILE A 103 4.78 12.62 2.67
N VAL A 104 4.68 11.58 1.85
CA VAL A 104 5.78 11.14 0.98
C VAL A 104 5.74 11.77 -0.40
N GLY A 105 4.63 12.39 -0.80
CA GLY A 105 4.55 13.14 -2.05
C GLY A 105 3.22 13.84 -2.28
N ASN A 106 3.31 14.95 -3.04
CA ASN A 106 2.18 15.68 -3.59
C ASN A 106 2.35 15.76 -5.10
N PHE A 107 1.38 15.26 -5.84
CA PHE A 107 1.40 15.17 -7.31
C PHE A 107 0.26 16.01 -7.87
N ASN A 108 0.60 16.98 -8.72
CA ASN A 108 -0.39 17.84 -9.35
C ASN A 108 -0.64 17.37 -10.78
N PHE A 109 -1.92 17.30 -11.14
CA PHE A 109 -2.38 16.93 -12.46
C PHE A 109 -3.16 18.08 -13.12
N SER A 110 -3.25 18.04 -14.42
CA SER A 110 -4.04 18.97 -15.21
C SER A 110 -4.80 18.23 -16.29
N PRO A 111 -5.79 18.86 -16.95
CA PRO A 111 -6.47 18.25 -18.10
C PRO A 111 -5.52 17.84 -19.25
N LYS A 112 -4.32 18.43 -19.30
CA LYS A 112 -3.28 18.10 -20.29
C LYS A 112 -2.42 16.88 -19.89
N SER A 113 -2.62 16.33 -18.69
CA SER A 113 -1.82 15.19 -18.20
C SER A 113 -2.21 13.86 -18.87
N GLY A 114 -3.24 13.81 -19.69
CA GLY A 114 -3.78 12.58 -20.26
C GLY A 114 -4.45 11.74 -19.17
N ASN A 115 -3.99 10.53 -18.91
CA ASN A 115 -4.48 9.74 -17.79
C ASN A 115 -3.82 10.19 -16.48
N ALA A 116 -4.62 10.49 -15.47
CA ALA A 116 -4.13 10.70 -14.12
C ALA A 116 -3.76 9.35 -13.49
N SER A 117 -2.57 8.85 -13.76
CA SER A 117 -2.05 7.65 -13.11
C SER A 117 -0.68 7.95 -12.50
N LEU A 118 -0.39 7.30 -11.39
CA LEU A 118 0.86 7.46 -10.67
C LEU A 118 1.43 6.09 -10.35
N THR A 119 2.64 5.82 -10.82
CA THR A 119 3.42 4.66 -10.39
C THR A 119 4.72 5.16 -9.79
N THR A 120 5.01 4.75 -8.56
CA THR A 120 6.19 5.19 -7.83
C THR A 120 6.69 4.08 -6.90
N ARG A 121 7.85 4.31 -6.28
CA ARG A 121 8.36 3.49 -5.18
C ARG A 121 8.57 4.39 -3.97
N ILE A 122 8.17 3.88 -2.80
CA ILE A 122 8.26 4.59 -1.54
C ILE A 122 9.07 3.79 -0.53
N ARG A 123 9.61 4.48 0.48
CA ARG A 123 10.21 3.84 1.65
C ARG A 123 9.17 3.69 2.74
N ILE A 124 9.18 2.56 3.42
CA ILE A 124 8.30 2.26 4.55
C ILE A 124 9.14 1.90 5.77
N ASP A 125 8.93 2.61 6.87
CA ASP A 125 9.70 2.40 8.11
C ASP A 125 9.14 1.27 8.96
N LYS A 126 7.81 1.19 9.08
CA LYS A 126 7.09 0.20 9.88
C LYS A 126 5.88 -0.33 9.13
N TYR A 127 5.32 -1.44 9.61
CA TYR A 127 4.00 -1.93 9.16
C TYR A 127 2.99 -0.80 9.27
N THR A 128 2.32 -0.47 8.17
CA THR A 128 1.60 0.80 8.04
C THR A 128 0.48 0.76 7.02
N TYR A 129 -0.43 1.72 7.12
CA TYR A 129 -1.29 2.07 6.00
C TYR A 129 -0.58 3.05 5.07
N VAL A 130 -0.69 2.77 3.78
CA VAL A 130 -0.40 3.71 2.71
C VAL A 130 -1.72 4.29 2.25
N ARG A 131 -1.83 5.62 2.17
CA ARG A 131 -3.05 6.33 1.77
C ARG A 131 -2.79 7.17 0.55
N ALA A 132 -3.70 7.09 -0.41
CA ALA A 132 -3.79 8.03 -1.52
C ALA A 132 -5.03 8.91 -1.33
N ILE A 133 -4.81 10.22 -1.30
CA ILE A 133 -5.88 11.21 -1.19
C ILE A 133 -5.88 12.04 -2.46
N ALA A 134 -6.94 11.88 -3.24
CA ALA A 134 -7.15 12.60 -4.48
C ALA A 134 -8.07 13.80 -4.24
N GLU A 135 -7.63 14.98 -4.69
CA GLU A 135 -8.46 16.19 -4.77
C GLU A 135 -8.85 16.42 -6.21
N THR A 136 -10.15 16.58 -6.44
CA THR A 136 -10.71 16.93 -7.73
C THR A 136 -10.75 18.44 -7.93
N ASN A 137 -11.00 18.89 -9.16
CA ASN A 137 -11.08 20.33 -9.48
C ASN A 137 -12.24 21.05 -8.77
N ASP A 138 -13.29 20.33 -8.38
CA ASP A 138 -14.41 20.82 -7.55
C ASP A 138 -14.12 20.73 -6.03
N LYS A 139 -12.85 20.55 -5.66
CA LYS A 139 -12.32 20.53 -4.28
C LYS A 139 -12.82 19.36 -3.39
N LYS A 140 -13.46 18.36 -3.95
CA LYS A 140 -13.78 17.14 -3.21
C LYS A 140 -12.53 16.31 -2.99
N LYS A 141 -12.41 15.72 -1.80
CA LYS A 141 -11.29 14.87 -1.41
C LYS A 141 -11.76 13.44 -1.26
N TYR A 142 -11.05 12.53 -1.91
CA TYR A 142 -11.35 11.10 -1.91
C TYR A 142 -10.14 10.33 -1.42
N MET A 143 -10.34 9.34 -0.58
CA MET A 143 -9.26 8.56 0.01
C MET A 143 -9.44 7.07 -0.26
N VAL A 144 -8.34 6.40 -0.61
CA VAL A 144 -8.18 4.95 -0.51
C VAL A 144 -6.99 4.64 0.37
N ALA A 145 -7.03 3.51 1.07
CA ALA A 145 -5.96 3.06 1.95
C ALA A 145 -5.66 1.59 1.73
N SER A 146 -4.40 1.20 1.88
CA SER A 146 -3.95 -0.19 1.81
C SER A 146 -2.91 -0.44 2.90
N PHE A 147 -3.04 -1.57 3.61
CA PHE A 147 -2.09 -1.97 4.63
C PHE A 147 -0.90 -2.71 4.01
N VAL A 148 0.32 -2.29 4.37
CA VAL A 148 1.57 -2.86 3.87
C VAL A 148 2.43 -3.34 5.03
N LYS A 149 2.83 -4.61 4.99
CA LYS A 149 3.81 -5.20 5.91
C LYS A 149 5.21 -5.02 5.34
N ALA A 150 5.88 -3.95 5.77
CA ALA A 150 7.28 -3.65 5.48
C ALA A 150 7.89 -2.96 6.68
N ALA A 151 9.18 -3.11 6.92
CA ALA A 151 9.86 -2.46 8.04
C ALA A 151 11.32 -2.15 7.73
N GLY A 152 11.82 -1.04 8.29
CA GLY A 152 13.24 -0.65 8.23
C GLY A 152 13.66 0.05 6.94
N GLY A 153 12.73 0.39 6.03
CA GLY A 153 13.05 1.04 4.76
C GLY A 153 13.70 2.40 4.91
N CYS A 154 13.34 3.17 5.93
CA CYS A 154 13.94 4.48 6.20
C CYS A 154 15.35 4.40 6.83
N SER A 155 15.66 3.29 7.49
CA SER A 155 16.96 3.02 8.14
C SER A 155 17.85 2.10 7.32
N ALA A 156 17.29 1.43 6.30
CA ALA A 156 18.08 0.53 5.46
C ALA A 156 19.13 1.32 4.67
N PRO A 157 20.40 0.87 4.69
CA PRO A 157 21.37 1.39 3.74
C PRO A 157 20.82 1.15 2.34
N SER A 158 20.96 2.14 1.46
CA SER A 158 20.65 1.92 0.05
C SER A 158 21.50 0.74 -0.44
N LEU A 159 20.85 -0.35 -0.89
CA LEU A 159 21.54 -1.46 -1.55
C LEU A 159 22.16 -1.06 -2.89
N ALA A 160 21.89 0.15 -3.37
CA ALA A 160 22.55 0.73 -4.52
C ALA A 160 23.96 1.16 -4.12
N ASP A 161 24.94 0.78 -4.93
CA ASP A 161 26.28 1.33 -4.89
C ASP A 161 26.19 2.87 -4.80
N THR A 162 26.61 3.41 -3.65
CA THR A 162 26.52 4.85 -3.35
C THR A 162 27.24 5.69 -4.41
N ASP A 163 28.36 5.21 -4.95
CA ASP A 163 29.13 5.89 -5.97
C ASP A 163 28.38 5.90 -7.31
N ALA A 164 27.71 4.79 -7.66
CA ALA A 164 26.87 4.73 -8.85
C ALA A 164 25.59 5.59 -8.72
N VAL A 165 25.04 5.75 -7.51
CA VAL A 165 23.91 6.65 -7.24
C VAL A 165 24.35 8.11 -7.33
N MET A 166 25.48 8.46 -6.72
CA MET A 166 26.03 9.82 -6.77
C MET A 166 26.40 10.23 -8.19
N ALA A 167 26.97 9.33 -8.99
CA ALA A 167 27.28 9.57 -10.40
C ALA A 167 26.03 9.81 -11.28
N ARG A 168 24.85 9.41 -10.82
CA ARG A 168 23.56 9.60 -11.52
C ARG A 168 22.71 10.71 -10.93
N LEU A 169 23.11 11.29 -9.81
CA LEU A 169 22.38 12.35 -9.13
C LEU A 169 22.15 13.53 -10.08
N GLY A 170 20.88 13.94 -10.23
CA GLY A 170 20.51 15.04 -11.13
C GLY A 170 20.36 14.65 -12.61
N ARG A 171 20.66 13.41 -13.01
CA ARG A 171 20.41 12.95 -14.38
C ARG A 171 18.96 12.54 -14.57
N MET A 172 18.23 13.30 -15.38
CA MET A 172 16.87 12.93 -15.81
C MET A 172 16.89 12.39 -17.24
N LYS A 173 16.15 11.32 -17.48
CA LYS A 173 15.81 10.85 -18.83
C LYS A 173 14.31 11.06 -19.04
N MET A 174 13.96 11.83 -20.05
CA MET A 174 12.58 12.04 -20.48
C MET A 174 12.39 11.45 -21.87
N LYS A 175 11.38 10.60 -22.02
CA LYS A 175 10.99 10.05 -23.32
C LYS A 175 9.56 10.50 -23.60
N PHE A 176 9.38 11.27 -24.65
CA PHE A 176 8.06 11.60 -25.17
C PHE A 176 7.61 10.45 -26.09
N ILE A 177 6.50 9.84 -25.76
CA ILE A 177 5.83 8.87 -26.63
C ILE A 177 4.71 9.64 -27.32
N LYS A 178 4.86 9.91 -28.63
CA LYS A 178 3.74 10.37 -29.45
C LYS A 178 2.81 9.19 -29.66
N THR A 179 1.59 9.29 -29.20
CA THR A 179 0.50 8.46 -29.66
C THR A 179 -0.10 9.15 -30.87
N ASP A 180 0.00 8.55 -32.04
CA ASP A 180 -0.72 9.02 -33.20
C ASP A 180 -2.21 8.85 -32.92
N SER A 181 -2.94 9.95 -32.98
CA SER A 181 -4.40 10.03 -32.81
C SER A 181 -5.08 9.79 -34.15
#